data_018152d9e059ca30615187f168f5e5a5
#
_entry.id   018152d9e059ca30615187f168f5e5a5
#
_cell.length_a   1.000
_cell.length_b   1.000
_cell.length_c   1.000
_cell.angle_alpha   90.00
_cell.angle_beta   90.00
_cell.angle_gamma   90.00
#
_symmetry.space_group_name_H-M   'P 1'
#
loop_
_entity.id
_entity.type
_entity.pdbx_description
1 polymer ?
#
loop_
_entity_poly.entity_id
_entity_poly.type
_entity_poly.pdbx_seq_one_letter_code
_entity_poly.pdbx_strand_id
1 'polypeptide(L)'
;PRIQTGFDYLDKAIGGGIREGIYVLGGAPSAGKTTFCLQIASSIAQQGQDVFLFSYEMTSAEIEAKNVVRTHCLSPKGKVLLTTNDVLRGEIFKDPGKGKAYQDASAKMRDVNKHLFFYSNDTITVKVIKDEVQRYIDKLHRTPVIIIDYLQMIPPTSERFTDKQNVDSIMLTLRQLKNMGVACFVISSLSRASYDTPIGLSSFKESGSIEFSADVALALDFEAMYTSQVNAKGKVEIDLNHERSVPVRSLLLTVLKNRLGQAGTQISFDFTPAGNLVQERGLFTR
;
A
#
# COMPACT_ATOMS: atom_id res chain seq x y z
N PRO A 1 -0.55 -4.95 -21.32
CA PRO A 1 0.49 -5.64 -20.54
C PRO A 1 0.11 -5.59 -19.05
N ARG A 2 0.48 -6.63 -18.30
CA ARG A 2 0.26 -6.68 -16.84
C ARG A 2 1.55 -6.26 -16.14
N ILE A 3 1.41 -5.45 -15.09
CA ILE A 3 2.51 -4.91 -14.31
C ILE A 3 2.61 -5.76 -13.04
N GLN A 4 3.80 -6.29 -12.74
CA GLN A 4 4.00 -7.15 -11.58
C GLN A 4 4.08 -6.31 -10.28
N THR A 5 3.41 -6.76 -9.23
CA THR A 5 3.47 -6.11 -7.91
C THR A 5 4.79 -6.38 -7.19
N GLY A 6 5.50 -7.44 -7.59
CA GLY A 6 6.67 -7.97 -6.89
C GLY A 6 6.32 -9.02 -5.83
N PHE A 7 5.06 -9.44 -5.79
CA PHE A 7 4.56 -10.53 -4.97
C PHE A 7 3.92 -11.59 -5.88
N ASP A 8 4.56 -12.72 -6.04
CA ASP A 8 4.20 -13.73 -7.04
C ASP A 8 2.81 -14.34 -6.82
N TYR A 9 2.46 -14.64 -5.56
CA TYR A 9 1.14 -15.20 -5.24
C TYR A 9 0.04 -14.15 -5.36
N LEU A 10 0.33 -12.89 -4.99
CA LEU A 10 -0.60 -11.79 -5.21
C LEU A 10 -0.86 -11.58 -6.70
N ASP A 11 0.20 -11.54 -7.52
CA ASP A 11 0.07 -11.36 -8.96
C ASP A 11 -0.79 -12.46 -9.57
N LYS A 12 -0.55 -13.72 -9.21
CA LYS A 12 -1.38 -14.86 -9.63
C LYS A 12 -2.84 -14.69 -9.17
N ALA A 13 -3.06 -14.32 -7.91
CA ALA A 13 -4.39 -14.16 -7.34
C ALA A 13 -5.22 -13.06 -8.01
N ILE A 14 -4.58 -11.95 -8.45
CA ILE A 14 -5.26 -10.84 -9.13
C ILE A 14 -5.25 -10.99 -10.66
N GLY A 15 -4.92 -12.17 -11.17
CA GLY A 15 -5.01 -12.50 -12.60
C GLY A 15 -3.72 -12.20 -13.38
N GLY A 16 -2.55 -12.26 -12.75
CA GLY A 16 -1.21 -12.16 -13.35
C GLY A 16 -0.59 -10.77 -13.28
N GLY A 17 -0.98 -9.95 -12.30
CA GLY A 17 -0.46 -8.62 -12.08
C GLY A 17 -1.49 -7.50 -12.27
N ILE A 18 -1.05 -6.27 -12.04
CA ILE A 18 -1.88 -5.06 -12.14
C ILE A 18 -2.08 -4.67 -13.61
N ARG A 19 -3.30 -4.23 -13.94
CA ARG A 19 -3.66 -3.55 -15.20
C ARG A 19 -4.55 -2.36 -14.88
N GLU A 20 -5.05 -1.65 -15.91
CA GLU A 20 -6.04 -0.60 -15.71
C GLU A 20 -7.18 -1.10 -14.81
N GLY A 21 -7.45 -0.37 -13.75
CA GLY A 21 -8.42 -0.80 -12.73
C GLY A 21 -8.28 -0.06 -11.42
N ILE A 22 -9.23 -0.31 -10.52
CA ILE A 22 -9.23 0.23 -9.16
C ILE A 22 -8.99 -0.91 -8.18
N TYR A 23 -7.83 -0.87 -7.53
CA TYR A 23 -7.38 -1.80 -6.50
C TYR A 23 -7.48 -1.10 -5.15
N VAL A 24 -8.27 -1.62 -4.24
CA VAL A 24 -8.43 -1.03 -2.90
C VAL A 24 -7.85 -1.96 -1.86
N LEU A 25 -6.96 -1.44 -1.01
CA LEU A 25 -6.36 -2.14 0.11
C LEU A 25 -6.90 -1.59 1.43
N GLY A 26 -7.70 -2.37 2.14
CA GLY A 26 -8.02 -2.13 3.54
C GLY A 26 -7.08 -2.91 4.46
N GLY A 27 -7.00 -2.52 5.72
CA GLY A 27 -6.22 -3.30 6.66
C GLY A 27 -6.21 -2.74 8.06
N ALA A 28 -5.93 -3.61 9.01
CA ALA A 28 -5.82 -3.27 10.42
C ALA A 28 -4.78 -2.14 10.66
N PRO A 29 -4.97 -1.32 11.69
CA PRO A 29 -3.94 -0.38 12.12
C PRO A 29 -2.62 -1.10 12.40
N SER A 30 -1.51 -0.54 11.92
CA SER A 30 -0.15 -1.09 12.08
C SER A 30 0.11 -2.44 11.35
N ALA A 31 -0.79 -2.91 10.49
CA ALA A 31 -0.55 -4.06 9.61
C ALA A 31 0.40 -3.75 8.44
N GLY A 32 0.93 -2.53 8.33
CA GLY A 32 1.95 -2.20 7.32
C GLY A 32 1.42 -1.87 5.93
N LYS A 33 0.15 -1.41 5.79
CA LYS A 33 -0.46 -1.02 4.50
C LYS A 33 0.41 -0.09 3.66
N THR A 34 0.87 1.01 4.25
CA THR A 34 1.78 1.96 3.58
C THR A 34 3.06 1.28 3.12
N THR A 35 3.69 0.47 3.97
CA THR A 35 4.91 -0.28 3.62
C THR A 35 4.67 -1.25 2.46
N PHE A 36 3.54 -1.95 2.49
CA PHE A 36 3.11 -2.86 1.42
C PHE A 36 2.97 -2.11 0.09
N CYS A 37 2.27 -0.97 0.09
CA CYS A 37 2.09 -0.14 -1.11
C CYS A 37 3.40 0.48 -1.61
N LEU A 38 4.29 0.92 -0.71
CA LEU A 38 5.62 1.44 -1.07
C LEU A 38 6.50 0.36 -1.70
N GLN A 39 6.37 -0.89 -1.26
CA GLN A 39 7.11 -2.00 -1.86
C GLN A 39 6.58 -2.33 -3.26
N ILE A 40 5.26 -2.34 -3.45
CA ILE A 40 4.62 -2.47 -4.77
C ILE A 40 5.08 -1.31 -5.69
N ALA A 41 5.04 -0.07 -5.20
CA ALA A 41 5.50 1.10 -5.96
C ALA A 41 6.93 0.94 -6.47
N SER A 42 7.84 0.50 -5.60
CA SER A 42 9.24 0.27 -5.95
C SER A 42 9.41 -0.87 -6.96
N SER A 43 8.64 -1.96 -6.81
CA SER A 43 8.67 -3.08 -7.76
C SER A 43 8.18 -2.65 -9.15
N ILE A 44 7.10 -1.86 -9.21
CA ILE A 44 6.56 -1.31 -10.47
C ILE A 44 7.59 -0.38 -11.13
N ALA A 45 8.20 0.52 -10.35
CA ALA A 45 9.23 1.44 -10.83
C ALA A 45 10.48 0.72 -11.36
N GLN A 46 10.89 -0.39 -10.74
CA GLN A 46 11.98 -1.24 -11.23
C GLN A 46 11.73 -1.82 -12.62
N GLN A 47 10.47 -1.97 -13.02
CA GLN A 47 10.08 -2.41 -14.36
C GLN A 47 10.07 -1.26 -15.39
N GLY A 48 10.48 -0.04 -15.00
CA GLY A 48 10.49 1.15 -15.85
C GLY A 48 9.11 1.79 -16.03
N GLN A 49 8.14 1.41 -15.20
CA GLN A 49 6.81 1.98 -15.19
C GLN A 49 6.74 3.15 -14.20
N ASP A 50 6.23 4.30 -14.66
CA ASP A 50 6.11 5.48 -13.81
C ASP A 50 4.99 5.32 -12.78
N VAL A 51 5.29 5.66 -11.53
CA VAL A 51 4.38 5.57 -10.38
C VAL A 51 4.19 6.96 -9.78
N PHE A 52 2.95 7.40 -9.67
CA PHE A 52 2.55 8.61 -8.94
C PHE A 52 2.03 8.20 -7.57
N LEU A 53 2.75 8.56 -6.53
CA LEU A 53 2.39 8.26 -5.16
C LEU A 53 1.91 9.53 -4.46
N PHE A 54 0.61 9.56 -4.15
CA PHE A 54 -0.03 10.63 -3.39
C PHE A 54 -0.14 10.20 -1.93
N SER A 55 0.64 10.84 -1.07
CA SER A 55 0.66 10.57 0.38
C SER A 55 0.13 11.76 1.15
N TYR A 56 -0.85 11.50 2.01
CA TYR A 56 -1.48 12.48 2.91
C TYR A 56 -1.05 12.30 4.36
N GLU A 57 -0.31 11.23 4.68
CA GLU A 57 0.19 10.96 6.03
C GLU A 57 1.71 11.15 6.15
N MET A 58 2.45 10.88 5.06
CA MET A 58 3.91 10.84 5.12
C MET A 58 4.52 11.88 4.18
N THR A 59 5.61 12.47 4.65
CA THR A 59 6.45 13.35 3.84
C THR A 59 7.29 12.55 2.83
N SER A 60 7.74 13.20 1.76
CA SER A 60 8.64 12.58 0.78
C SER A 60 9.94 12.06 1.42
N ALA A 61 10.47 12.77 2.44
CA ALA A 61 11.65 12.34 3.17
C ALA A 61 11.42 11.03 3.94
N GLU A 62 10.27 10.87 4.59
CA GLU A 62 9.91 9.63 5.29
C GLU A 62 9.73 8.46 4.34
N ILE A 63 9.12 8.69 3.19
CA ILE A 63 8.94 7.69 2.13
C ILE A 63 10.30 7.24 1.58
N GLU A 64 11.19 8.20 1.28
CA GLU A 64 12.54 7.91 0.80
C GLU A 64 13.34 7.12 1.85
N ALA A 65 13.31 7.54 3.11
CA ALA A 65 13.98 6.84 4.21
C ALA A 65 13.50 5.38 4.33
N LYS A 66 12.18 5.13 4.25
CA LYS A 66 11.61 3.77 4.25
C LYS A 66 12.10 2.95 3.07
N ASN A 67 12.15 3.52 1.88
CA ASN A 67 12.60 2.83 0.67
C ASN A 67 14.08 2.48 0.74
N VAL A 68 14.93 3.39 1.23
CA VAL A 68 16.37 3.14 1.43
C VAL A 68 16.58 2.02 2.46
N VAL A 69 15.90 2.08 3.61
CA VAL A 69 15.99 1.05 4.65
C VAL A 69 15.58 -0.32 4.12
N ARG A 70 14.46 -0.41 3.39
CA ARG A 70 14.02 -1.66 2.76
C ARG A 70 15.07 -2.19 1.78
N THR A 71 15.62 -1.33 0.93
CA THR A 71 16.65 -1.71 -0.06
C THR A 71 17.92 -2.21 0.63
N HIS A 72 18.29 -1.62 1.77
CA HIS A 72 19.38 -2.13 2.60
C HIS A 72 19.06 -3.53 3.15
N CYS A 73 17.87 -3.74 3.72
CA CYS A 73 17.45 -5.02 4.29
C CYS A 73 17.39 -6.16 3.26
N LEU A 74 17.08 -5.86 1.99
CA LEU A 74 17.11 -6.83 0.89
C LEU A 74 18.52 -7.18 0.43
N SER A 75 19.56 -6.53 0.94
CA SER A 75 20.94 -6.77 0.54
C SER A 75 21.58 -7.89 1.35
N PRO A 76 22.31 -8.86 0.73
CA PRO A 76 22.96 -9.97 1.43
C PRO A 76 24.00 -9.56 2.47
N LYS A 77 24.50 -8.32 2.41
CA LYS A 77 25.52 -7.76 3.33
C LYS A 77 24.97 -7.07 4.57
N GLY A 78 23.67 -7.12 4.81
CA GLY A 78 22.94 -6.36 5.83
C GLY A 78 23.24 -6.75 7.28
N LYS A 79 24.51 -6.73 7.73
CA LYS A 79 24.87 -6.86 9.15
C LYS A 79 24.68 -5.56 9.95
N VAL A 80 24.54 -4.42 9.29
CA VAL A 80 24.30 -3.11 9.94
C VAL A 80 22.82 -2.81 9.88
N LEU A 81 22.18 -2.73 11.04
CA LEU A 81 20.77 -2.37 11.13
C LEU A 81 20.61 -0.86 10.84
N LEU A 82 20.18 -0.53 9.65
CA LEU A 82 19.76 0.81 9.26
C LEU A 82 18.25 0.92 9.48
N THR A 83 17.82 1.89 10.28
CA THR A 83 16.41 2.17 10.54
C THR A 83 15.97 3.47 9.88
N THR A 84 14.66 3.65 9.69
CA THR A 84 14.10 4.91 9.20
C THR A 84 14.49 6.08 10.09
N ASN A 85 14.51 5.90 11.41
CA ASN A 85 14.92 6.93 12.36
C ASN A 85 16.41 7.31 12.21
N ASP A 86 17.28 6.34 11.91
CA ASP A 86 18.70 6.63 11.66
C ASP A 86 18.88 7.58 10.48
N VAL A 87 18.09 7.37 9.43
CA VAL A 87 18.11 8.23 8.24
C VAL A 87 17.55 9.62 8.58
N LEU A 88 16.34 9.68 9.16
CA LEU A 88 15.63 10.95 9.41
C LEU A 88 16.34 11.83 10.46
N ARG A 89 17.03 11.24 11.44
CA ARG A 89 17.77 11.96 12.48
C ARG A 89 19.23 12.25 12.11
N GLY A 90 19.66 11.82 10.92
CA GLY A 90 21.04 12.04 10.47
C GLY A 90 22.09 11.20 11.20
N GLU A 91 21.70 10.10 11.86
CA GLU A 91 22.65 9.18 12.52
C GLU A 91 23.60 8.53 11.50
N ILE A 92 23.17 8.47 10.22
CA ILE A 92 24.00 8.03 9.10
C ILE A 92 25.27 8.86 8.91
N PHE A 93 25.30 10.12 9.38
CA PHE A 93 26.47 10.99 9.32
C PHE A 93 27.42 10.82 10.53
N LYS A 94 26.95 10.18 11.60
CA LYS A 94 27.71 9.97 12.83
C LYS A 94 28.35 8.58 12.89
N ASP A 95 27.74 7.60 12.21
CA ASP A 95 28.19 6.21 12.18
C ASP A 95 28.62 5.84 10.74
N PRO A 96 29.93 5.59 10.49
CA PRO A 96 30.44 5.27 9.17
C PRO A 96 29.80 4.01 8.57
N GLY A 97 29.43 3.02 9.40
CA GLY A 97 28.76 1.80 8.95
C GLY A 97 27.34 2.08 8.43
N LYS A 98 26.56 2.88 9.18
CA LYS A 98 25.24 3.34 8.76
C LYS A 98 25.33 4.24 7.53
N GLY A 99 26.32 5.14 7.48
CA GLY A 99 26.57 6.01 6.33
C GLY A 99 26.84 5.22 5.06
N LYS A 100 27.69 4.19 5.14
CA LYS A 100 27.96 3.31 4.01
C LYS A 100 26.71 2.51 3.59
N ALA A 101 25.98 1.95 4.54
CA ALA A 101 24.74 1.22 4.27
C ALA A 101 23.71 2.10 3.54
N TYR A 102 23.56 3.36 3.96
CA TYR A 102 22.71 4.35 3.31
C TYR A 102 23.16 4.65 1.88
N GLN A 103 24.46 4.92 1.67
CA GLN A 103 25.01 5.20 0.33
C GLN A 103 24.82 4.02 -0.63
N ASP A 104 25.12 2.81 -0.19
CA ASP A 104 24.99 1.60 -1.01
C ASP A 104 23.51 1.34 -1.39
N ALA A 105 22.58 1.53 -0.46
CA ALA A 105 21.15 1.38 -0.72
C ALA A 105 20.60 2.49 -1.65
N SER A 106 20.98 3.75 -1.39
CA SER A 106 20.57 4.89 -2.22
C SER A 106 21.09 4.78 -3.65
N ALA A 107 22.31 4.27 -3.82
CA ALA A 107 22.87 4.02 -5.15
C ALA A 107 22.03 2.99 -5.94
N LYS A 108 21.56 1.92 -5.28
CA LYS A 108 20.68 0.91 -5.90
C LYS A 108 19.31 1.48 -6.28
N MET A 109 18.83 2.47 -5.53
CA MET A 109 17.53 3.09 -5.79
C MET A 109 17.57 4.16 -6.89
N ARG A 110 18.74 4.56 -7.37
CA ARG A 110 18.89 5.68 -8.33
C ARG A 110 18.02 5.50 -9.57
N ASP A 111 17.98 4.31 -10.15
CA ASP A 111 17.18 4.06 -11.35
C ASP A 111 15.70 3.90 -11.02
N VAL A 112 15.37 3.29 -9.90
CA VAL A 112 13.99 3.17 -9.40
C VAL A 112 13.39 4.55 -9.16
N ASN A 113 14.14 5.46 -8.53
CA ASN A 113 13.69 6.81 -8.22
C ASN A 113 13.39 7.67 -9.46
N LYS A 114 13.89 7.32 -10.64
CA LYS A 114 13.53 8.00 -11.90
C LYS A 114 12.05 7.77 -12.27
N HIS A 115 11.45 6.70 -11.75
CA HIS A 115 10.09 6.28 -12.04
C HIS A 115 9.14 6.45 -10.84
N LEU A 116 9.62 7.04 -9.72
CA LEU A 116 8.80 7.32 -8.53
C LEU A 116 8.60 8.82 -8.36
N PHE A 117 7.35 9.26 -8.49
CA PHE A 117 6.96 10.66 -8.33
C PHE A 117 6.13 10.80 -7.05
N PHE A 118 6.66 11.53 -6.06
CA PHE A 118 6.01 11.71 -4.76
C PHE A 118 5.27 13.04 -4.69
N TYR A 119 4.02 12.96 -4.28
CA TYR A 119 3.14 14.08 -4.03
C TYR A 119 2.69 14.01 -2.55
N SER A 120 3.39 14.76 -1.68
CA SER A 120 3.08 14.81 -0.24
C SER A 120 2.54 16.19 0.12
N ASN A 121 1.25 16.40 -0.09
CA ASN A 121 0.58 17.66 0.23
C ASN A 121 -0.90 17.36 0.55
N ASP A 122 -1.35 17.80 1.71
CA ASP A 122 -2.70 17.62 2.23
C ASP A 122 -3.79 18.46 1.52
N THR A 123 -3.38 19.36 0.63
CA THR A 123 -4.30 20.18 -0.17
C THR A 123 -4.64 19.59 -1.54
N ILE A 124 -4.02 18.47 -1.93
CA ILE A 124 -4.25 17.84 -3.23
C ILE A 124 -5.62 17.16 -3.25
N THR A 125 -6.57 17.73 -3.99
CA THR A 125 -7.90 17.13 -4.21
C THR A 125 -7.84 16.05 -5.30
N VAL A 126 -8.86 15.21 -5.38
CA VAL A 126 -8.95 14.19 -6.43
C VAL A 126 -9.00 14.80 -7.85
N LYS A 127 -9.51 16.04 -7.99
CA LYS A 127 -9.48 16.78 -9.24
C LYS A 127 -8.04 17.09 -9.66
N VAL A 128 -7.21 17.58 -8.72
CA VAL A 128 -5.79 17.87 -8.98
C VAL A 128 -5.04 16.59 -9.39
N ILE A 129 -5.32 15.45 -8.72
CA ILE A 129 -4.77 14.14 -9.12
C ILE A 129 -5.10 13.84 -10.58
N LYS A 130 -6.37 13.98 -10.95
CA LYS A 130 -6.82 13.70 -12.32
C LYS A 130 -6.15 14.63 -13.33
N ASP A 131 -6.10 15.95 -13.05
CA ASP A 131 -5.52 16.94 -13.93
C ASP A 131 -4.00 16.71 -14.14
N GLU A 132 -3.30 16.26 -13.09
CA GLU A 132 -1.87 15.90 -13.16
C GLU A 132 -1.65 14.67 -14.04
N VAL A 133 -2.45 13.63 -13.86
CA VAL A 133 -2.37 12.41 -14.66
C VAL A 133 -2.72 12.69 -16.11
N GLN A 134 -3.75 13.50 -16.38
CA GLN A 134 -4.12 13.88 -17.75
C GLN A 134 -2.98 14.61 -18.44
N ARG A 135 -2.38 15.63 -17.78
CA ARG A 135 -1.22 16.36 -18.32
C ARG A 135 -0.04 15.44 -18.63
N TYR A 136 0.20 14.45 -17.74
CA TYR A 136 1.26 13.47 -17.96
C TYR A 136 0.98 12.60 -19.20
N ILE A 137 -0.24 12.08 -19.34
CA ILE A 137 -0.66 11.26 -20.48
C ILE A 137 -0.56 12.08 -21.79
N ASP A 138 -1.06 13.32 -21.79
CA ASP A 138 -1.04 14.19 -22.98
C ASP A 138 0.38 14.50 -23.45
N LYS A 139 1.31 14.64 -22.49
CA LYS A 139 2.71 14.97 -22.78
C LYS A 139 3.55 13.76 -23.20
N LEU A 140 3.38 12.64 -22.57
CA LEU A 140 4.27 11.48 -22.73
C LEU A 140 3.63 10.27 -23.43
N HIS A 141 2.33 10.33 -23.71
CA HIS A 141 1.54 9.24 -24.32
C HIS A 141 1.70 7.90 -23.60
N ARG A 142 1.88 7.96 -22.27
CA ARG A 142 2.00 6.80 -21.38
C ARG A 142 1.10 7.01 -20.17
N THR A 143 0.62 5.93 -19.57
CA THR A 143 -0.20 5.96 -18.35
C THR A 143 0.67 5.64 -17.14
N PRO A 144 0.68 6.47 -16.07
CA PRO A 144 1.33 6.10 -14.82
C PRO A 144 0.47 5.10 -14.05
N VAL A 145 1.07 4.39 -13.08
CA VAL A 145 0.32 3.74 -12.00
C VAL A 145 0.15 4.77 -10.89
N ILE A 146 -1.04 4.86 -10.32
CA ILE A 146 -1.34 5.76 -9.21
C ILE A 146 -1.43 4.97 -7.92
N ILE A 147 -0.76 5.44 -6.87
CA ILE A 147 -0.91 4.94 -5.51
C ILE A 147 -1.37 6.08 -4.61
N ILE A 148 -2.42 5.85 -3.80
CA ILE A 148 -2.99 6.85 -2.90
C ILE A 148 -2.99 6.32 -1.47
N ASP A 149 -2.33 7.02 -0.55
CA ASP A 149 -2.26 6.70 0.88
C ASP A 149 -2.70 7.91 1.73
N TYR A 150 -3.94 7.91 2.19
CA TYR A 150 -5.08 7.02 1.96
C TYR A 150 -6.33 7.81 1.53
N LEU A 151 -7.29 7.14 0.97
CA LEU A 151 -8.47 7.67 0.28
C LEU A 151 -9.26 8.70 1.11
N GLN A 152 -9.50 8.44 2.40
CA GLN A 152 -10.31 9.29 3.25
C GLN A 152 -9.63 10.61 3.68
N MET A 153 -8.33 10.75 3.39
CA MET A 153 -7.58 12.00 3.64
C MET A 153 -7.60 12.94 2.44
N ILE A 154 -8.05 12.49 1.27
CA ILE A 154 -8.18 13.36 0.11
C ILE A 154 -9.19 14.46 0.44
N PRO A 155 -8.80 15.76 0.40
CA PRO A 155 -9.71 16.84 0.71
C PRO A 155 -10.85 16.92 -0.31
N PRO A 156 -12.05 17.30 0.14
CA PRO A 156 -13.21 17.42 -0.74
C PRO A 156 -13.01 18.55 -1.75
N THR A 157 -13.57 18.36 -2.94
CA THR A 157 -13.60 19.41 -3.98
C THR A 157 -14.65 20.50 -3.69
N SER A 158 -15.50 20.30 -2.68
CA SER A 158 -16.48 21.24 -2.19
C SER A 158 -16.63 21.09 -0.67
N GLU A 159 -16.60 22.20 0.06
CA GLU A 159 -16.82 22.24 1.52
C GLU A 159 -18.21 21.75 1.95
N ARG A 160 -19.15 21.64 1.00
CA ARG A 160 -20.52 21.15 1.25
C ARG A 160 -20.62 19.63 1.24
N PHE A 161 -19.56 18.93 0.86
CA PHE A 161 -19.58 17.47 0.79
C PHE A 161 -19.50 16.87 2.19
N THR A 162 -20.36 15.88 2.45
CA THR A 162 -20.19 14.95 3.56
C THR A 162 -19.02 13.99 3.25
N ASP A 163 -18.48 13.32 4.27
CA ASP A 163 -17.43 12.30 4.07
C ASP A 163 -17.83 11.29 3.00
N LYS A 164 -19.08 10.82 3.04
CA LYS A 164 -19.61 9.87 2.04
C LYS A 164 -19.62 10.47 0.63
N GLN A 165 -20.13 11.69 0.48
CA GLN A 165 -20.16 12.35 -0.84
C GLN A 165 -18.75 12.60 -1.38
N ASN A 166 -17.79 12.89 -0.49
CA ASN A 166 -16.39 13.01 -0.87
C ASN A 166 -15.84 11.67 -1.41
N VAL A 167 -16.04 10.57 -0.69
CA VAL A 167 -15.62 9.23 -1.12
C VAL A 167 -16.30 8.86 -2.45
N ASP A 168 -17.59 9.14 -2.61
CA ASP A 168 -18.33 8.90 -3.87
C ASP A 168 -17.70 9.66 -5.04
N SER A 169 -17.36 10.94 -4.83
CA SER A 169 -16.71 11.81 -5.83
C SER A 169 -15.31 11.29 -6.20
N ILE A 170 -14.53 10.85 -5.20
CA ILE A 170 -13.21 10.27 -5.41
C ILE A 170 -13.33 8.99 -6.25
N MET A 171 -14.20 8.06 -5.86
CA MET A 171 -14.38 6.80 -6.57
C MET A 171 -14.88 7.00 -8.00
N LEU A 172 -15.73 8.02 -8.25
CA LEU A 172 -16.14 8.42 -9.59
C LEU A 172 -14.94 8.89 -10.43
N THR A 173 -14.07 9.72 -9.85
CA THR A 173 -12.87 10.23 -10.53
C THR A 173 -11.88 9.11 -10.83
N LEU A 174 -11.67 8.16 -9.88
CA LEU A 174 -10.83 6.99 -10.11
C LEU A 174 -11.36 6.11 -11.26
N ARG A 175 -12.69 5.99 -11.43
CA ARG A 175 -13.27 5.31 -12.60
C ARG A 175 -12.97 6.05 -13.90
N GLN A 176 -12.96 7.38 -13.89
CA GLN A 176 -12.56 8.15 -15.07
C GLN A 176 -11.09 7.89 -15.43
N LEU A 177 -10.19 7.88 -14.44
CA LEU A 177 -8.78 7.55 -14.63
C LEU A 177 -8.58 6.12 -15.16
N LYS A 178 -9.31 5.15 -14.60
CA LYS A 178 -9.33 3.78 -15.13
C LYS A 178 -9.71 3.75 -16.61
N ASN A 179 -10.75 4.51 -17.02
CA ASN A 179 -11.18 4.57 -18.42
C ASN A 179 -10.13 5.23 -19.35
N MET A 180 -9.16 5.94 -18.78
CA MET A 180 -7.97 6.45 -19.47
C MET A 180 -6.82 5.44 -19.51
N GLY A 181 -7.04 4.20 -19.05
CA GLY A 181 -6.02 3.16 -19.00
C GLY A 181 -5.13 3.16 -17.74
N VAL A 182 -5.49 3.92 -16.72
CA VAL A 182 -4.70 4.07 -15.48
C VAL A 182 -5.03 2.96 -14.50
N ALA A 183 -4.00 2.40 -13.86
CA ALA A 183 -4.13 1.55 -12.69
C ALA A 183 -4.08 2.41 -11.42
N CYS A 184 -5.11 2.31 -10.58
CA CYS A 184 -5.23 3.06 -9.32
C CYS A 184 -5.18 2.08 -8.15
N PHE A 185 -4.12 2.12 -7.35
CA PHE A 185 -3.98 1.35 -6.12
C PHE A 185 -4.20 2.28 -4.92
N VAL A 186 -5.23 2.02 -4.10
CA VAL A 186 -5.71 2.96 -3.11
C VAL A 186 -5.81 2.30 -1.75
N ILE A 187 -5.17 2.88 -0.74
CA ILE A 187 -5.39 2.47 0.65
C ILE A 187 -6.70 3.09 1.15
N SER A 188 -7.50 2.29 1.84
CA SER A 188 -8.73 2.74 2.49
C SER A 188 -8.71 2.40 3.98
N SER A 189 -9.23 3.32 4.78
CA SER A 189 -9.44 3.07 6.21
C SER A 189 -10.61 2.12 6.44
N LEU A 190 -10.57 1.40 7.56
CA LEU A 190 -11.66 0.54 8.03
C LEU A 190 -12.53 1.26 9.05
N SER A 191 -13.77 0.82 9.19
CA SER A 191 -14.63 1.22 10.29
C SER A 191 -14.08 0.68 11.62
N ARG A 192 -14.17 1.46 12.69
CA ARG A 192 -13.67 1.04 14.02
C ARG A 192 -14.35 -0.24 14.54
N ALA A 193 -15.63 -0.44 14.18
CA ALA A 193 -16.38 -1.63 14.56
C ALA A 193 -15.79 -2.94 14.00
N SER A 194 -14.94 -2.85 12.96
CA SER A 194 -14.35 -4.03 12.29
C SER A 194 -12.95 -4.42 12.80
N TYR A 195 -12.41 -3.72 13.82
CA TYR A 195 -11.04 -3.97 14.25
C TYR A 195 -10.85 -5.29 15.04
N ASP A 196 -11.93 -5.80 15.63
CA ASP A 196 -11.92 -7.02 16.44
C ASP A 196 -12.49 -8.25 15.70
N THR A 197 -12.67 -8.13 14.37
CA THR A 197 -13.24 -9.20 13.54
C THR A 197 -12.45 -9.31 12.24
N PRO A 198 -12.42 -10.50 11.61
CA PRO A 198 -11.83 -10.64 10.28
C PRO A 198 -12.39 -9.62 9.28
N ILE A 199 -11.53 -9.03 8.50
CA ILE A 199 -11.90 -7.94 7.59
C ILE A 199 -12.71 -8.49 6.41
N GLY A 200 -13.90 -7.90 6.17
CA GLY A 200 -14.75 -8.14 5.01
C GLY A 200 -14.97 -6.88 4.18
N LEU A 201 -15.74 -6.96 3.08
CA LEU A 201 -16.06 -5.79 2.25
C LEU A 201 -16.82 -4.71 3.04
N SER A 202 -17.72 -5.11 3.94
CA SER A 202 -18.45 -4.19 4.82
C SER A 202 -17.58 -3.48 5.86
N SER A 203 -16.36 -3.93 6.06
CA SER A 203 -15.41 -3.34 7.01
C SER A 203 -14.82 -2.02 6.53
N PHE A 204 -14.86 -1.73 5.23
CA PHE A 204 -14.35 -0.48 4.69
C PHE A 204 -15.21 0.71 5.13
N LYS A 205 -14.59 1.80 5.54
CA LYS A 205 -15.33 3.05 5.81
C LYS A 205 -15.94 3.54 4.50
N GLU A 206 -17.24 3.89 4.51
CA GLU A 206 -18.04 4.24 3.32
C GLU A 206 -18.08 3.10 2.27
N SER A 207 -18.27 1.86 2.74
CA SER A 207 -18.08 0.61 2.00
C SER A 207 -18.86 0.50 0.69
N GLY A 208 -20.06 1.09 0.58
CA GLY A 208 -20.90 0.94 -0.60
C GLY A 208 -20.21 1.37 -1.90
N SER A 209 -19.64 2.58 -1.94
CA SER A 209 -18.95 3.09 -3.15
C SER A 209 -17.68 2.30 -3.47
N ILE A 210 -16.95 1.86 -2.45
CA ILE A 210 -15.74 1.06 -2.60
C ILE A 210 -16.13 -0.31 -3.16
N GLU A 211 -17.14 -0.96 -2.56
CA GLU A 211 -17.62 -2.26 -2.99
C GLU A 211 -18.08 -2.26 -4.43
N PHE A 212 -18.84 -1.24 -4.85
CA PHE A 212 -19.33 -1.14 -6.23
C PHE A 212 -18.25 -0.79 -7.24
N SER A 213 -17.30 0.08 -6.89
CA SER A 213 -16.35 0.67 -7.85
C SER A 213 -15.04 -0.09 -7.96
N ALA A 214 -14.55 -0.73 -6.89
CA ALA A 214 -13.30 -1.48 -6.92
C ALA A 214 -13.39 -2.67 -7.88
N ASP A 215 -12.35 -2.87 -8.69
CA ASP A 215 -12.17 -4.08 -9.50
C ASP A 215 -11.58 -5.21 -8.65
N VAL A 216 -10.66 -4.85 -7.75
CA VAL A 216 -10.07 -5.75 -6.76
C VAL A 216 -10.13 -5.07 -5.39
N ALA A 217 -10.60 -5.78 -4.36
CA ALA A 217 -10.56 -5.36 -2.97
C ALA A 217 -9.72 -6.36 -2.18
N LEU A 218 -8.73 -5.83 -1.45
CA LEU A 218 -7.76 -6.58 -0.67
C LEU A 218 -7.90 -6.20 0.81
N ALA A 219 -7.73 -7.16 1.70
CA ALA A 219 -7.67 -6.95 3.14
C ALA A 219 -6.34 -7.45 3.69
N LEU A 220 -5.58 -6.58 4.35
CA LEU A 220 -4.34 -6.93 5.03
C LEU A 220 -4.58 -6.91 6.54
N ASP A 221 -4.44 -8.04 7.20
CA ASP A 221 -4.73 -8.21 8.61
C ASP A 221 -3.66 -9.04 9.31
N PHE A 222 -3.71 -9.12 10.63
CA PHE A 222 -2.88 -10.06 11.37
C PHE A 222 -3.38 -11.49 11.12
N GLU A 223 -2.48 -12.41 10.81
CA GLU A 223 -2.83 -13.82 10.54
C GLU A 223 -3.52 -14.47 11.74
N ALA A 224 -3.16 -14.05 12.96
CA ALA A 224 -3.77 -14.50 14.19
C ALA A 224 -5.29 -14.24 14.27
N MET A 225 -5.82 -13.23 13.54
CA MET A 225 -7.27 -12.99 13.44
C MET A 225 -8.03 -14.16 12.79
N TYR A 226 -7.35 -14.99 12.03
CA TYR A 226 -7.93 -16.09 11.25
C TYR A 226 -7.62 -17.47 11.84
N THR A 227 -6.64 -17.55 12.76
CA THR A 227 -6.17 -18.80 13.38
C THR A 227 -6.59 -18.92 14.85
N SER A 228 -6.93 -17.81 15.50
CA SER A 228 -7.33 -17.79 16.91
C SER A 228 -8.79 -18.22 17.13
N GLN A 229 -9.09 -18.63 18.37
CA GLN A 229 -10.45 -19.04 18.75
C GLN A 229 -11.40 -17.85 18.78
N VAL A 230 -12.67 -18.14 18.48
CA VAL A 230 -13.75 -17.15 18.53
C VAL A 230 -14.55 -17.39 19.80
N ASN A 231 -14.75 -16.37 20.63
CA ASN A 231 -15.54 -16.46 21.84
C ASN A 231 -17.05 -16.54 21.55
N ALA A 232 -17.86 -16.79 22.60
CA ALA A 232 -19.31 -16.93 22.50
C ALA A 232 -20.04 -15.69 21.92
N LYS A 233 -19.36 -14.53 21.86
CA LYS A 233 -19.86 -13.27 21.26
C LYS A 233 -19.43 -13.07 19.81
N GLY A 234 -18.77 -14.07 19.19
CA GLY A 234 -18.26 -13.97 17.82
C GLY A 234 -17.00 -13.12 17.65
N LYS A 235 -16.35 -12.72 18.76
CA LYS A 235 -15.08 -11.95 18.69
C LYS A 235 -13.89 -12.89 18.78
N VAL A 236 -12.84 -12.57 18.02
CA VAL A 236 -11.57 -13.31 18.05
C VAL A 236 -10.81 -12.96 19.34
N GLU A 237 -10.37 -13.99 20.08
CA GLU A 237 -9.53 -13.80 21.26
C GLU A 237 -8.07 -13.70 20.86
N ILE A 238 -7.61 -12.47 20.66
CA ILE A 238 -6.25 -12.15 20.25
C ILE A 238 -5.72 -10.93 21.02
N ASP A 239 -4.48 -10.99 21.42
CA ASP A 239 -3.75 -9.81 21.91
C ASP A 239 -3.12 -9.04 20.74
N LEU A 240 -3.88 -8.10 20.17
CA LEU A 240 -3.39 -7.24 19.10
C LEU A 240 -2.19 -6.37 19.49
N ASN A 241 -1.99 -6.07 20.78
CA ASN A 241 -0.82 -5.32 21.23
C ASN A 241 0.42 -6.21 21.15
N HIS A 242 0.29 -7.48 21.51
CA HIS A 242 1.36 -8.46 21.29
C HIS A 242 1.71 -8.57 19.81
N GLU A 243 0.73 -8.81 18.94
CA GLU A 243 0.93 -8.94 17.49
C GLU A 243 1.62 -7.70 16.87
N ARG A 244 1.34 -6.51 17.41
CA ARG A 244 1.97 -5.26 16.97
C ARG A 244 3.38 -5.06 17.53
N SER A 245 3.76 -5.72 18.61
CA SER A 245 5.03 -5.55 19.32
C SER A 245 6.14 -6.46 18.79
N VAL A 246 5.79 -7.58 18.17
CA VAL A 246 6.77 -8.55 17.68
C VAL A 246 7.62 -8.01 16.54
N PRO A 247 8.93 -8.39 16.48
CA PRO A 247 9.86 -7.90 15.46
C PRO A 247 9.47 -8.29 14.02
N VAL A 248 8.87 -9.46 13.86
CA VAL A 248 8.34 -9.95 12.59
C VAL A 248 6.88 -10.30 12.82
N ARG A 249 6.00 -9.66 12.08
CA ARG A 249 4.54 -9.80 12.20
C ARG A 249 4.01 -10.72 11.12
N SER A 250 3.26 -11.74 11.51
CA SER A 250 2.56 -12.62 10.56
C SER A 250 1.29 -11.94 10.09
N LEU A 251 1.20 -11.69 8.78
CA LEU A 251 0.06 -11.03 8.15
C LEU A 251 -0.62 -11.97 7.17
N LEU A 252 -1.90 -11.75 6.98
CA LEU A 252 -2.72 -12.41 5.98
C LEU A 252 -3.33 -11.38 5.04
N LEU A 253 -3.10 -11.55 3.74
CA LEU A 253 -3.77 -10.78 2.70
C LEU A 253 -4.90 -11.62 2.13
N THR A 254 -6.13 -11.12 2.19
CA THR A 254 -7.31 -11.76 1.62
C THR A 254 -7.79 -10.98 0.40
N VAL A 255 -8.00 -11.67 -0.70
CA VAL A 255 -8.65 -11.12 -1.90
C VAL A 255 -10.17 -11.16 -1.68
N LEU A 256 -10.74 -10.07 -1.17
CA LEU A 256 -12.18 -10.00 -0.84
C LEU A 256 -13.07 -9.90 -2.06
N LYS A 257 -12.60 -9.24 -3.10
CA LYS A 257 -13.30 -9.06 -4.38
C LYS A 257 -12.28 -9.09 -5.50
N ASN A 258 -12.64 -9.73 -6.60
CA ASN A 258 -11.82 -9.77 -7.80
C ASN A 258 -12.71 -9.90 -9.05
N ARG A 259 -12.86 -8.81 -9.79
CA ARG A 259 -13.53 -8.82 -11.10
C ARG A 259 -12.68 -9.46 -12.19
N LEU A 260 -11.41 -9.71 -11.93
CA LEU A 260 -10.42 -10.19 -12.89
C LEU A 260 -10.14 -11.69 -12.72
N GLY A 261 -10.73 -12.33 -11.69
CA GLY A 261 -10.49 -13.73 -11.34
C GLY A 261 -11.26 -14.16 -10.10
N GLN A 262 -10.72 -15.11 -9.37
CA GLN A 262 -11.35 -15.68 -8.19
C GLN A 262 -11.14 -14.79 -6.95
N ALA A 263 -12.18 -14.58 -6.16
CA ALA A 263 -12.09 -14.03 -4.81
C ALA A 263 -11.89 -15.14 -3.77
N GLY A 264 -11.51 -14.74 -2.55
CA GLY A 264 -11.32 -15.66 -1.42
C GLY A 264 -9.89 -16.20 -1.28
N THR A 265 -8.99 -15.93 -2.23
CA THR A 265 -7.58 -16.32 -2.10
C THR A 265 -6.96 -15.60 -0.89
N GLN A 266 -6.25 -16.37 -0.06
CA GLN A 266 -5.54 -15.87 1.11
C GLN A 266 -4.04 -16.16 0.97
N ILE A 267 -3.21 -15.15 1.27
CA ILE A 267 -1.77 -15.18 1.11
C ILE A 267 -1.12 -14.74 2.40
N SER A 268 -0.20 -15.55 2.92
CA SER A 268 0.56 -15.27 4.14
C SER A 268 1.80 -14.43 3.84
N PHE A 269 2.06 -13.48 4.72
CA PHE A 269 3.23 -12.59 4.65
C PHE A 269 3.92 -12.48 6.00
N ASP A 270 5.21 -12.22 5.97
CA ASP A 270 5.98 -11.72 7.10
C ASP A 270 6.25 -10.22 6.90
N PHE A 271 5.93 -9.43 7.90
CA PHE A 271 6.22 -7.99 7.93
C PHE A 271 7.26 -7.69 9.00
N THR A 272 8.40 -7.15 8.58
CA THR A 272 9.48 -6.67 9.45
C THR A 272 9.44 -5.14 9.50
N PRO A 273 8.80 -4.53 10.52
CA PRO A 273 8.62 -3.07 10.60
C PRO A 273 9.93 -2.29 10.62
N ALA A 274 10.94 -2.77 11.34
CA ALA A 274 12.25 -2.13 11.43
C ALA A 274 12.95 -2.04 10.07
N GLY A 275 12.73 -3.02 9.20
CA GLY A 275 13.28 -3.09 7.84
C GLY A 275 12.38 -2.48 6.77
N ASN A 276 11.17 -2.04 7.14
CA ASN A 276 10.12 -1.67 6.16
C ASN A 276 9.94 -2.71 5.06
N LEU A 277 9.97 -3.99 5.43
CA LEU A 277 10.01 -5.11 4.49
C LEU A 277 8.83 -6.05 4.72
N VAL A 278 8.12 -6.35 3.63
CA VAL A 278 7.08 -7.37 3.57
C VAL A 278 7.56 -8.50 2.67
N GLN A 279 7.49 -9.74 3.15
CA GLN A 279 7.91 -10.92 2.40
C GLN A 279 6.75 -11.91 2.29
N GLU A 280 6.48 -12.33 1.07
CA GLU A 280 5.44 -13.32 0.79
C GLU A 280 5.91 -14.70 1.21
N ARG A 281 5.08 -15.44 1.97
CA ARG A 281 5.38 -16.82 2.39
C ARG A 281 4.71 -17.86 1.49
N GLY A 282 3.54 -17.56 0.95
CA GLY A 282 2.77 -18.46 0.11
C GLY A 282 1.27 -18.38 0.34
N LEU A 283 0.53 -19.29 -0.27
CA LEU A 283 -0.90 -19.42 -0.03
C LEU A 283 -1.13 -19.88 1.41
N PHE A 284 -2.10 -19.23 2.06
CA PHE A 284 -2.53 -19.63 3.40
C PHE A 284 -3.39 -20.88 3.32
N THR A 285 -2.98 -21.91 4.03
CA THR A 285 -3.74 -23.15 4.22
C THR A 285 -4.05 -23.31 5.72
N ARG A 286 -5.34 -23.43 6.04
CA ARG A 286 -5.78 -23.73 7.43
C ARG A 286 -5.40 -25.13 7.83
#